data_04083392a6d6ed183065add98df2c821
#
_entry.id   04083392a6d6ed183065add98df2c821
#
_cell.length_a   1.000
_cell.length_b   1.000
_cell.length_c   1.000
_cell.angle_alpha   90.00
_cell.angle_beta   90.00
_cell.angle_gamma   90.00
#
_symmetry.space_group_name_H-M   'P 1'
#
loop_
_entity.id
_entity.type
_entity.pdbx_description
1 polymer ?
#
loop_
_entity_poly.entity_id
_entity_poly.type
_entity_poly.pdbx_seq_one_letter_code
_entity_poly.pdbx_strand_id
1 'polypeptide(L)'
;MKRKIITRIQDYIELVSNIIASKEDDRYIITYRGECKEYSTPCVPNIYREDYLKNYQFFEKNIFDEMKSNKISKGEDYLENAISAQHDGFPSRLLDVSYNSLVALYFAITPYYRLKETEYDEENGKVFVFFIDTIFCPAGENITKSYEDIITNKDSFLNNALFAKNHKLIDHLKINNRIIAQQGAFILFQGNDVEYLPKYMYEEIIIPAKSKKTLRKELKELFGIHTGSIYPEAENLIEEIKKKSLRIENAKFDFNDELKLLMCNLKNEIKYYMFHIFSNPDMHNELIRQFEKSLRGYQLGFIQLKDNKKNSDCLKKIYISIQEYNDLVDEAFDEINIYYNNEDIEHSKELLKIEV
;
A
#
# COMPACT_ATOMS: atom_id res chain seq x y z
N MET A 1 -22.98 17.68 -10.08
CA MET A 1 -21.72 17.08 -10.60
C MET A 1 -21.98 15.68 -11.09
N LYS A 2 -21.56 15.30 -12.32
CA LYS A 2 -21.56 13.89 -12.73
C LYS A 2 -20.55 13.15 -11.84
N ARG A 3 -20.99 12.16 -11.07
CA ARG A 3 -20.10 11.34 -10.24
C ARG A 3 -19.08 10.68 -11.17
N LYS A 4 -17.80 11.04 -11.07
CA LYS A 4 -16.71 10.40 -11.81
C LYS A 4 -16.63 8.94 -11.38
N ILE A 5 -16.61 8.03 -12.34
CA ILE A 5 -16.49 6.60 -12.06
C ILE A 5 -15.03 6.33 -11.69
N ILE A 6 -14.78 5.78 -10.52
CA ILE A 6 -13.45 5.42 -10.05
C ILE A 6 -13.00 4.14 -10.76
N THR A 7 -11.94 4.26 -11.57
CA THR A 7 -11.31 3.14 -12.28
C THR A 7 -9.86 2.94 -11.90
N ARG A 8 -9.18 4.00 -11.45
CA ARG A 8 -7.78 4.05 -11.07
C ARG A 8 -7.61 4.80 -9.75
N ILE A 9 -6.49 4.62 -9.08
CA ILE A 9 -6.18 5.35 -7.83
C ILE A 9 -6.15 6.86 -8.05
N GLN A 10 -5.71 7.32 -9.20
CA GLN A 10 -5.73 8.75 -9.55
C GLN A 10 -7.16 9.34 -9.47
N ASP A 11 -8.17 8.63 -10.00
CA ASP A 11 -9.57 9.08 -9.94
C ASP A 11 -10.05 9.20 -8.49
N TYR A 12 -9.63 8.24 -7.65
CA TYR A 12 -9.97 8.23 -6.23
C TYR A 12 -9.32 9.38 -5.46
N ILE A 13 -8.01 9.60 -5.64
CA ILE A 13 -7.27 10.68 -4.97
C ILE A 13 -7.85 12.04 -5.36
N GLU A 14 -8.12 12.27 -6.65
CA GLU A 14 -8.72 13.51 -7.15
C GLU A 14 -10.09 13.76 -6.49
N LEU A 15 -10.93 12.71 -6.41
CA LEU A 15 -12.25 12.84 -5.79
C LEU A 15 -12.15 13.13 -4.28
N VAL A 16 -11.28 12.42 -3.55
CA VAL A 16 -11.06 12.68 -2.11
C VAL A 16 -10.56 14.10 -1.89
N SER A 17 -9.58 14.57 -2.69
CA SER A 17 -9.05 15.93 -2.59
C SER A 17 -10.14 16.99 -2.82
N ASN A 18 -11.02 16.78 -3.81
CA ASN A 18 -12.13 17.68 -4.08
C ASN A 18 -13.17 17.70 -2.95
N ILE A 19 -13.45 16.55 -2.34
CA ILE A 19 -14.36 16.45 -1.18
C ILE A 19 -13.79 17.22 0.00
N ILE A 20 -12.49 17.05 0.30
CA ILE A 20 -11.81 17.76 1.38
C ILE A 20 -11.84 19.27 1.13
N ALA A 21 -11.44 19.71 -0.06
CA ALA A 21 -11.44 21.13 -0.44
C ALA A 21 -12.83 21.78 -0.36
N SER A 22 -13.90 21.02 -0.56
CA SER A 22 -15.27 21.55 -0.44
C SER A 22 -15.72 21.84 0.99
N LYS A 23 -14.95 21.37 1.99
CA LYS A 23 -15.25 21.49 3.42
C LYS A 23 -14.18 22.31 4.16
N GLU A 24 -13.54 23.25 3.47
CA GLU A 24 -12.44 24.09 4.02
C GLU A 24 -12.83 24.74 5.35
N ASP A 25 -12.60 24.03 6.44
CA ASP A 25 -12.79 24.51 7.81
C ASP A 25 -11.82 23.76 8.71
N ASP A 26 -10.88 24.48 9.33
CA ASP A 26 -9.86 23.96 10.27
C ASP A 26 -10.46 23.30 11.51
N ARG A 27 -11.78 23.39 11.71
CA ARG A 27 -12.48 22.73 12.80
C ARG A 27 -12.63 21.23 12.63
N TYR A 28 -12.43 20.69 11.41
CA TYR A 28 -12.67 19.27 11.15
C TYR A 28 -11.40 18.45 11.20
N ILE A 29 -11.46 17.35 11.93
CA ILE A 29 -10.54 16.25 11.78
C ILE A 29 -11.11 15.29 10.74
N ILE A 30 -10.30 15.01 9.71
CA ILE A 30 -10.72 14.16 8.60
C ILE A 30 -10.23 12.74 8.85
N THR A 31 -11.16 11.80 8.84
CA THR A 31 -10.87 10.36 8.94
C THR A 31 -11.64 9.58 7.87
N TYR A 32 -11.24 8.35 7.64
CA TYR A 32 -11.76 7.53 6.55
C TYR A 32 -12.11 6.13 7.04
N ARG A 33 -13.11 5.51 6.40
CA ARG A 33 -13.44 4.11 6.59
C ARG A 33 -13.79 3.45 5.28
N GLY A 34 -13.27 2.24 5.04
CA GLY A 34 -13.63 1.42 3.89
C GLY A 34 -14.54 0.26 4.27
N GLU A 35 -15.51 -0.04 3.42
CA GLU A 35 -16.39 -1.21 3.52
C GLU A 35 -16.40 -1.93 2.18
N CYS A 36 -16.00 -3.22 2.17
CA CYS A 36 -15.75 -3.96 0.93
C CYS A 36 -17.01 -4.44 0.21
N LYS A 37 -18.18 -4.28 0.82
CA LYS A 37 -19.50 -4.56 0.25
C LYS A 37 -20.54 -3.61 0.83
N GLU A 38 -21.76 -3.71 0.37
CA GLU A 38 -22.87 -2.99 0.98
C GLU A 38 -23.37 -3.72 2.23
N TYR A 39 -23.31 -3.04 3.36
CA TYR A 39 -23.82 -3.55 4.64
C TYR A 39 -25.19 -2.95 4.92
N SER A 40 -26.10 -3.73 5.54
CA SER A 40 -27.41 -3.24 6.01
C SER A 40 -27.28 -2.16 7.10
N THR A 41 -26.20 -2.19 7.87
CA THR A 41 -25.87 -1.24 8.93
C THR A 41 -24.49 -0.62 8.67
N PRO A 42 -24.34 0.26 7.66
CA PRO A 42 -23.04 0.86 7.33
C PRO A 42 -22.55 1.74 8.48
N CYS A 43 -21.25 1.72 8.72
CA CYS A 43 -20.60 2.52 9.77
C CYS A 43 -21.18 2.35 11.17
N VAL A 44 -21.69 1.17 11.50
CA VAL A 44 -22.20 0.82 12.83
C VAL A 44 -21.25 -0.20 13.47
N PRO A 45 -20.80 0.04 14.73
CA PRO A 45 -20.00 -0.93 15.47
C PRO A 45 -20.72 -2.26 15.65
N ASN A 46 -19.94 -3.34 15.71
CA ASN A 46 -20.48 -4.69 15.72
C ASN A 46 -21.36 -5.04 16.94
N ILE A 47 -21.10 -4.42 18.10
CA ILE A 47 -21.90 -4.64 19.32
C ILE A 47 -23.38 -4.30 19.16
N TYR A 48 -23.72 -3.37 18.26
CA TYR A 48 -25.09 -2.97 18.01
C TYR A 48 -25.82 -3.83 16.98
N ARG A 49 -25.10 -4.73 16.29
CA ARG A 49 -25.70 -5.53 15.20
C ARG A 49 -26.55 -6.70 15.70
N GLU A 50 -26.36 -7.11 16.95
CA GLU A 50 -27.02 -8.28 17.55
C GLU A 50 -27.81 -7.94 18.83
N ASP A 51 -28.20 -6.68 19.03
CA ASP A 51 -28.99 -6.21 20.17
C ASP A 51 -28.41 -6.56 21.57
N TYR A 52 -27.09 -6.81 21.66
CA TYR A 52 -26.45 -7.20 22.93
C TYR A 52 -26.69 -6.17 24.03
N LEU A 53 -26.52 -4.89 23.74
CA LEU A 53 -26.64 -3.82 24.74
C LEU A 53 -28.08 -3.55 25.16
N LYS A 54 -29.08 -3.83 24.31
CA LYS A 54 -30.50 -3.72 24.66
C LYS A 54 -30.91 -4.77 25.67
N ASN A 55 -30.39 -5.99 25.51
CA ASN A 55 -30.78 -7.12 26.33
C ASN A 55 -29.92 -7.29 27.59
N TYR A 56 -28.65 -6.80 27.54
CA TYR A 56 -27.67 -7.03 28.60
C TYR A 56 -26.87 -5.75 28.87
N GLN A 57 -27.33 -4.94 29.79
CA GLN A 57 -26.78 -3.61 30.11
C GLN A 57 -25.25 -3.60 30.37
N PHE A 58 -24.68 -4.65 30.96
CA PHE A 58 -23.26 -4.76 31.29
C PHE A 58 -22.49 -5.72 30.38
N PHE A 59 -23.05 -6.06 29.22
CA PHE A 59 -22.45 -7.05 28.32
C PHE A 59 -21.01 -6.72 27.96
N GLU A 60 -20.74 -5.49 27.53
CA GLU A 60 -19.41 -5.04 27.13
C GLU A 60 -18.43 -5.07 28.30
N LYS A 61 -18.85 -4.58 29.47
CA LYS A 61 -18.04 -4.65 30.70
C LYS A 61 -17.70 -6.08 31.07
N ASN A 62 -18.68 -6.98 31.04
CA ASN A 62 -18.49 -8.38 31.40
C ASN A 62 -17.51 -9.08 30.47
N ILE A 63 -17.52 -8.79 29.14
CA ILE A 63 -16.54 -9.31 28.21
C ILE A 63 -15.13 -8.88 28.63
N PHE A 64 -14.91 -7.62 28.95
CA PHE A 64 -13.58 -7.13 29.32
C PHE A 64 -13.10 -7.70 30.67
N ASP A 65 -13.99 -7.84 31.64
CA ASP A 65 -13.67 -8.48 32.92
C ASP A 65 -13.27 -9.94 32.71
N GLU A 66 -13.97 -10.68 31.85
CA GLU A 66 -13.62 -12.06 31.48
C GLU A 66 -12.30 -12.11 30.70
N MET A 67 -12.05 -11.23 29.75
CA MET A 67 -10.79 -11.15 29.04
C MET A 67 -9.61 -10.92 29.98
N LYS A 68 -9.79 -10.03 30.97
CA LYS A 68 -8.78 -9.75 31.99
C LYS A 68 -8.55 -10.94 32.89
N SER A 69 -9.63 -11.61 33.33
CA SER A 69 -9.57 -12.84 34.16
C SER A 69 -8.83 -13.98 33.45
N ASN A 70 -9.03 -14.12 32.15
CA ASN A 70 -8.38 -15.13 31.31
C ASN A 70 -7.01 -14.72 30.78
N LYS A 71 -6.50 -13.53 31.16
CA LYS A 71 -5.22 -12.98 30.67
C LYS A 71 -5.12 -12.85 29.15
N ILE A 72 -6.25 -12.66 28.47
CA ILE A 72 -6.32 -12.44 27.03
C ILE A 72 -5.94 -10.98 26.73
N SER A 73 -6.39 -10.03 27.57
CA SER A 73 -6.04 -8.63 27.44
C SER A 73 -5.01 -8.19 28.47
N LYS A 74 -4.12 -7.27 28.05
CA LYS A 74 -3.10 -6.65 28.91
C LYS A 74 -3.39 -5.16 29.15
N GLY A 75 -4.55 -4.66 28.75
CA GLY A 75 -4.93 -3.26 28.94
C GLY A 75 -5.08 -2.91 30.41
N GLU A 76 -4.63 -1.71 30.79
CA GLU A 76 -4.72 -1.21 32.16
C GLU A 76 -6.15 -0.75 32.48
N ASP A 77 -6.84 -0.16 31.52
CA ASP A 77 -8.21 0.34 31.64
C ASP A 77 -9.18 -0.35 30.66
N TYR A 78 -10.47 -0.02 30.77
CA TYR A 78 -11.50 -0.59 29.92
C TYR A 78 -11.40 -0.16 28.45
N LEU A 79 -10.94 1.05 28.16
CA LEU A 79 -10.79 1.51 26.78
C LEU A 79 -9.65 0.78 26.06
N GLU A 80 -8.52 0.56 26.71
CA GLU A 80 -7.44 -0.24 26.19
C GLU A 80 -7.86 -1.70 25.94
N ASN A 81 -8.64 -2.25 26.87
CA ASN A 81 -9.21 -3.59 26.73
C ASN A 81 -10.19 -3.67 25.57
N ALA A 82 -11.02 -2.64 25.34
CA ALA A 82 -11.95 -2.57 24.21
C ALA A 82 -11.22 -2.53 22.87
N ILE A 83 -10.17 -1.72 22.78
CA ILE A 83 -9.33 -1.61 21.57
C ILE A 83 -8.62 -2.94 21.28
N SER A 84 -8.09 -3.60 22.33
CA SER A 84 -7.49 -4.92 22.20
C SER A 84 -8.50 -5.98 21.78
N ALA A 85 -9.67 -6.00 22.44
CA ALA A 85 -10.77 -6.92 22.16
C ALA A 85 -11.28 -6.85 20.73
N GLN A 86 -11.45 -5.66 20.22
CA GLN A 86 -11.89 -5.44 18.84
C GLN A 86 -10.90 -6.06 17.83
N HIS A 87 -9.62 -6.01 18.14
CA HIS A 87 -8.58 -6.64 17.36
C HIS A 87 -8.75 -8.15 17.25
N ASP A 88 -9.19 -8.78 18.34
CA ASP A 88 -9.42 -10.22 18.45
C ASP A 88 -10.83 -10.63 17.98
N GLY A 89 -11.63 -9.68 17.50
CA GLY A 89 -12.97 -9.91 16.96
C GLY A 89 -14.10 -9.85 17.98
N PHE A 90 -13.83 -9.40 19.21
CA PHE A 90 -14.88 -9.18 20.20
C PHE A 90 -15.71 -7.94 19.86
N PRO A 91 -17.02 -7.95 20.14
CA PRO A 91 -17.87 -6.81 19.90
C PRO A 91 -17.55 -5.66 20.85
N SER A 92 -17.46 -4.45 20.32
CA SER A 92 -17.28 -3.21 21.07
C SER A 92 -18.09 -2.07 20.43
N ARG A 93 -18.27 -0.96 21.15
CA ARG A 93 -18.90 0.25 20.64
C ARG A 93 -17.96 1.19 19.88
N LEU A 94 -16.79 0.71 19.52
CA LEU A 94 -15.78 1.41 18.74
C LEU A 94 -15.94 1.10 17.26
N LEU A 95 -15.94 2.14 16.43
CA LEU A 95 -15.92 2.00 14.98
C LEU A 95 -14.51 2.37 14.49
N ASP A 96 -13.83 1.42 13.82
CA ASP A 96 -12.50 1.68 13.24
C ASP A 96 -12.58 2.72 12.13
N VAL A 97 -11.67 3.68 12.17
CA VAL A 97 -11.41 4.64 11.11
C VAL A 97 -9.90 4.78 10.90
N SER A 98 -9.49 5.38 9.82
CA SER A 98 -8.08 5.62 9.50
C SER A 98 -7.87 7.09 9.13
N TYR A 99 -6.70 7.63 9.42
CA TYR A 99 -6.26 8.92 8.88
C TYR A 99 -5.72 8.83 7.45
N ASN A 100 -5.59 7.62 6.91
CA ASN A 100 -5.08 7.39 5.57
C ASN A 100 -6.20 6.94 4.63
N SER A 101 -6.54 7.79 3.65
CA SER A 101 -7.57 7.51 2.66
C SER A 101 -7.28 6.26 1.82
N LEU A 102 -6.00 5.95 1.54
CA LEU A 102 -5.62 4.76 0.77
C LEU A 102 -5.77 3.48 1.59
N VAL A 103 -5.59 3.55 2.92
CA VAL A 103 -5.92 2.43 3.82
C VAL A 103 -7.43 2.18 3.82
N ALA A 104 -8.25 3.23 3.85
CA ALA A 104 -9.69 3.08 3.72
C ALA A 104 -10.08 2.51 2.33
N LEU A 105 -9.42 2.94 1.26
CA LEU A 105 -9.60 2.34 -0.07
C LEU A 105 -9.27 0.84 -0.04
N TYR A 106 -8.16 0.44 0.61
CA TYR A 106 -7.82 -0.97 0.78
C TYR A 106 -8.97 -1.75 1.41
N PHE A 107 -9.55 -1.26 2.51
CA PHE A 107 -10.70 -1.89 3.16
C PHE A 107 -11.99 -1.89 2.31
N ALA A 108 -12.14 -0.93 1.40
CA ALA A 108 -13.28 -0.88 0.49
C ALA A 108 -13.18 -1.88 -0.68
N ILE A 109 -11.99 -2.38 -0.97
CA ILE A 109 -11.75 -3.29 -2.10
C ILE A 109 -11.28 -4.68 -1.69
N THR A 110 -10.92 -4.87 -0.41
CA THR A 110 -10.35 -6.12 0.11
C THR A 110 -11.12 -6.55 1.35
N PRO A 111 -11.60 -7.80 1.40
CA PRO A 111 -12.29 -8.32 2.58
C PRO A 111 -11.31 -8.54 3.75
N TYR A 112 -11.87 -8.90 4.90
CA TYR A 112 -11.08 -9.28 6.07
C TYR A 112 -10.08 -10.40 5.71
N TYR A 113 -8.84 -10.29 6.16
CA TYR A 113 -7.71 -11.12 5.72
C TYR A 113 -7.87 -12.64 5.88
N ARG A 114 -8.81 -13.10 6.71
CA ARG A 114 -9.16 -14.52 6.85
C ARG A 114 -10.09 -15.04 5.75
N LEU A 115 -10.67 -14.15 4.97
CA LEU A 115 -11.49 -14.50 3.82
C LEU A 115 -10.62 -14.51 2.57
N LYS A 116 -11.17 -15.07 1.49
CA LYS A 116 -10.52 -15.01 0.20
C LYS A 116 -10.48 -13.58 -0.30
N GLU A 117 -9.33 -13.11 -0.79
CA GLU A 117 -9.12 -11.72 -1.23
C GLU A 117 -10.16 -11.23 -2.27
N THR A 118 -10.71 -12.16 -3.05
CA THR A 118 -11.70 -11.89 -4.09
C THR A 118 -13.15 -12.15 -3.68
N GLU A 119 -13.41 -12.42 -2.40
CA GLU A 119 -14.73 -12.85 -1.89
C GLU A 119 -15.87 -11.90 -2.28
N TYR A 120 -15.62 -10.60 -2.27
CA TYR A 120 -16.63 -9.58 -2.58
C TYR A 120 -16.28 -8.78 -3.85
N ASP A 121 -15.61 -9.38 -4.83
CA ASP A 121 -15.21 -8.68 -6.06
C ASP A 121 -16.38 -8.33 -6.97
N GLU A 122 -17.50 -9.02 -6.85
CA GLU A 122 -18.72 -8.76 -7.60
C GLU A 122 -19.63 -7.69 -6.96
N GLU A 123 -19.29 -7.24 -5.74
CA GLU A 123 -20.03 -6.22 -5.01
C GLU A 123 -19.27 -4.87 -5.03
N ASN A 124 -20.02 -3.76 -5.05
CA ASN A 124 -19.41 -2.45 -4.90
C ASN A 124 -18.88 -2.27 -3.46
N GLY A 125 -17.72 -1.64 -3.33
CA GLY A 125 -17.23 -1.16 -2.05
C GLY A 125 -17.66 0.28 -1.80
N LYS A 126 -17.45 0.75 -0.57
CA LYS A 126 -17.68 2.14 -0.18
C LYS A 126 -16.51 2.68 0.63
N VAL A 127 -16.15 3.93 0.40
CA VAL A 127 -15.30 4.70 1.31
C VAL A 127 -16.13 5.84 1.89
N PHE A 128 -16.06 5.98 3.20
CA PHE A 128 -16.67 7.08 3.95
C PHE A 128 -15.57 8.07 4.31
N VAL A 129 -15.78 9.34 4.02
CA VAL A 129 -14.90 10.46 4.40
C VAL A 129 -15.61 11.20 5.51
N PHE A 130 -15.11 11.11 6.74
CA PHE A 130 -15.73 11.75 7.91
C PHE A 130 -15.11 13.12 8.16
N PHE A 131 -15.96 14.06 8.55
CA PHE A 131 -15.62 15.41 8.98
C PHE A 131 -16.06 15.56 10.45
N ILE A 132 -15.14 15.30 11.37
CA ILE A 132 -15.43 15.27 12.80
C ILE A 132 -14.98 16.60 13.40
N ASP A 133 -15.92 17.36 13.94
CA ASP A 133 -15.59 18.61 14.60
C ASP A 133 -14.72 18.35 15.84
N THR A 134 -13.70 19.18 16.02
CA THR A 134 -12.71 19.04 17.11
C THR A 134 -13.34 19.03 18.51
N ILE A 135 -14.54 19.59 18.69
CA ILE A 135 -15.28 19.50 19.94
C ILE A 135 -15.64 18.05 20.34
N PHE A 136 -15.72 17.15 19.35
CA PHE A 136 -15.98 15.72 19.57
C PHE A 136 -14.70 14.89 19.73
N CYS A 137 -13.54 15.54 19.90
CA CYS A 137 -12.22 14.90 20.07
C CYS A 137 -11.67 15.22 21.48
N PRO A 138 -12.20 14.58 22.54
CA PRO A 138 -11.75 14.86 23.90
C PRO A 138 -10.30 14.39 24.13
N ALA A 139 -9.62 15.03 25.09
CA ALA A 139 -8.31 14.60 25.53
C ALA A 139 -8.33 13.15 26.08
N GLY A 140 -7.18 12.43 25.96
CA GLY A 140 -7.08 11.02 26.29
C GLY A 140 -7.63 10.62 27.65
N GLU A 141 -7.25 11.34 28.69
CA GLU A 141 -7.73 11.09 30.07
C GLU A 141 -9.26 11.23 30.18
N ASN A 142 -9.82 12.24 29.54
CA ASN A 142 -11.26 12.47 29.57
C ASN A 142 -12.04 11.39 28.83
N ILE A 143 -11.53 10.89 27.71
CA ILE A 143 -12.20 9.86 26.93
C ILE A 143 -12.16 8.51 27.63
N THR A 144 -11.04 8.16 28.27
CA THR A 144 -10.91 6.93 29.07
C THR A 144 -11.94 6.91 30.19
N LYS A 145 -12.06 8.02 30.93
CA LYS A 145 -13.07 8.15 31.99
C LYS A 145 -14.48 8.08 31.43
N SER A 146 -14.78 8.80 30.35
CA SER A 146 -16.11 8.75 29.71
C SER A 146 -16.49 7.35 29.27
N TYR A 147 -15.52 6.60 28.71
CA TYR A 147 -15.75 5.21 28.31
C TYR A 147 -16.07 4.32 29.50
N GLU A 148 -15.30 4.42 30.59
CA GLU A 148 -15.57 3.69 31.82
C GLU A 148 -16.94 4.00 32.39
N ASP A 149 -17.31 5.28 32.47
CA ASP A 149 -18.61 5.72 33.00
C ASP A 149 -19.79 5.18 32.16
N ILE A 150 -19.62 5.12 30.82
CA ILE A 150 -20.62 4.55 29.91
C ILE A 150 -20.82 3.05 30.18
N ILE A 151 -19.75 2.26 30.21
CA ILE A 151 -19.86 0.79 30.30
C ILE A 151 -20.19 0.30 31.72
N THR A 152 -19.84 1.09 32.74
CA THR A 152 -20.17 0.80 34.14
C THR A 152 -21.50 1.38 34.57
N ASN A 153 -22.11 2.18 33.69
CA ASN A 153 -23.38 2.90 33.95
C ASN A 153 -23.36 3.75 35.27
N LYS A 154 -22.18 4.30 35.59
CA LYS A 154 -22.02 5.16 36.78
C LYS A 154 -22.85 6.44 36.68
N ASP A 155 -22.89 7.04 35.49
CA ASP A 155 -23.66 8.22 35.15
C ASP A 155 -24.75 7.89 34.15
N SER A 156 -25.96 7.63 34.64
CA SER A 156 -27.12 7.27 33.81
C SER A 156 -27.47 8.28 32.73
N PHE A 157 -27.08 9.55 32.88
CA PHE A 157 -27.33 10.58 31.88
C PHE A 157 -26.52 10.37 30.60
N LEU A 158 -25.29 9.81 30.66
CA LEU A 158 -24.46 9.52 29.49
C LEU A 158 -25.09 8.46 28.58
N ASN A 159 -25.92 7.59 29.13
CA ASN A 159 -26.67 6.58 28.38
C ASN A 159 -28.08 7.09 27.95
N ASN A 160 -28.38 8.35 28.16
CA ASN A 160 -29.63 8.95 27.69
C ASN A 160 -29.63 9.07 26.17
N ALA A 161 -30.75 8.77 25.53
CA ALA A 161 -30.94 8.83 24.08
C ALA A 161 -30.55 10.20 23.47
N LEU A 162 -30.70 11.29 24.25
CA LEU A 162 -30.28 12.62 23.81
C LEU A 162 -28.77 12.69 23.55
N PHE A 163 -27.96 12.06 24.41
CA PHE A 163 -26.51 12.06 24.30
C PHE A 163 -25.96 10.92 23.42
N ALA A 164 -26.78 9.95 23.07
CA ALA A 164 -26.40 8.83 22.21
C ALA A 164 -25.87 9.27 20.83
N LYS A 165 -26.26 10.47 20.37
CA LYS A 165 -25.80 11.09 19.10
C LYS A 165 -24.44 11.78 19.21
N ASN A 166 -23.87 11.90 20.41
CA ASN A 166 -22.60 12.59 20.64
C ASN A 166 -21.42 11.61 20.44
N HIS A 167 -21.23 11.14 19.22
CA HIS A 167 -20.11 10.29 18.88
C HIS A 167 -18.78 11.01 19.08
N LYS A 168 -17.76 10.30 19.60
CA LYS A 168 -16.46 10.91 19.93
C LYS A 168 -15.33 10.23 19.17
N LEU A 169 -14.41 11.02 18.65
CA LEU A 169 -13.19 10.48 18.04
C LEU A 169 -12.16 10.18 19.13
N ILE A 170 -11.58 8.99 19.08
CA ILE A 170 -10.50 8.51 19.94
C ILE A 170 -9.26 8.33 19.11
N ASP A 171 -8.23 9.13 19.36
CA ASP A 171 -6.97 9.12 18.59
C ASP A 171 -5.73 8.73 19.41
N HIS A 172 -5.83 8.68 20.72
CA HIS A 172 -4.68 8.72 21.61
C HIS A 172 -3.97 7.37 21.82
N LEU A 173 -4.65 6.24 21.54
CA LEU A 173 -4.18 4.93 21.95
C LEU A 173 -3.64 4.12 20.77
N LYS A 174 -2.36 4.22 20.50
CA LYS A 174 -1.63 3.44 19.50
C LYS A 174 -1.01 2.17 20.14
N ILE A 175 -1.84 1.38 20.81
CA ILE A 175 -1.39 0.27 21.68
C ILE A 175 -0.87 -0.97 20.94
N ASN A 176 -1.05 -1.07 19.63
CA ASN A 176 -0.58 -2.22 18.86
C ASN A 176 -0.11 -1.84 17.45
N ASN A 177 0.69 -2.73 16.86
CA ASN A 177 1.30 -2.52 15.54
C ASN A 177 0.26 -2.39 14.41
N ARG A 178 -0.92 -2.99 14.57
CA ARG A 178 -1.99 -2.93 13.58
C ARG A 178 -2.60 -1.54 13.50
N ILE A 179 -2.89 -0.90 14.63
CA ILE A 179 -3.39 0.47 14.67
C ILE A 179 -2.37 1.41 14.03
N ILE A 180 -1.08 1.20 14.31
CA ILE A 180 0.01 2.00 13.71
C ILE A 180 0.06 1.79 12.20
N ALA A 181 0.05 0.54 11.73
CA ALA A 181 0.10 0.19 10.31
C ALA A 181 -1.11 0.74 9.53
N GLN A 182 -2.27 0.75 10.15
CA GLN A 182 -3.52 1.25 9.58
C GLN A 182 -3.70 2.76 9.75
N GLN A 183 -2.79 3.45 10.46
CA GLN A 183 -2.96 4.85 10.89
C GLN A 183 -4.34 5.05 11.52
N GLY A 184 -4.69 4.11 12.41
CA GLY A 184 -6.03 3.92 12.93
C GLY A 184 -6.41 4.89 14.05
N ALA A 185 -7.69 5.15 14.13
CA ALA A 185 -8.40 5.80 15.23
C ALA A 185 -9.78 5.13 15.38
N PHE A 186 -10.56 5.56 16.34
CA PHE A 186 -11.88 4.99 16.60
C PHE A 186 -12.93 6.08 16.77
N ILE A 187 -14.15 5.81 16.31
CA ILE A 187 -15.32 6.61 16.69
C ILE A 187 -16.07 5.83 17.77
N LEU A 188 -16.16 6.41 18.97
CA LEU A 188 -16.92 5.88 20.09
C LEU A 188 -18.40 6.20 19.91
N PHE A 189 -19.23 5.17 19.88
CA PHE A 189 -20.67 5.28 19.92
C PHE A 189 -21.15 5.26 21.38
N GLN A 190 -21.85 6.30 21.73
CA GLN A 190 -22.44 6.44 23.07
C GLN A 190 -23.87 5.93 23.07
N GLY A 191 -24.37 5.45 24.21
CA GLY A 191 -25.71 4.90 24.34
C GLY A 191 -25.79 3.38 24.12
N ASN A 192 -26.96 2.82 24.44
CA ASN A 192 -27.20 1.38 24.34
C ASN A 192 -28.03 1.00 23.11
N ASP A 193 -28.67 1.97 22.48
CA ASP A 193 -29.34 1.81 21.18
C ASP A 193 -28.43 2.29 20.07
N VAL A 194 -28.61 1.73 18.87
CA VAL A 194 -27.86 2.17 17.69
C VAL A 194 -28.32 3.55 17.23
N GLU A 195 -27.40 4.50 17.22
CA GLU A 195 -27.59 5.80 16.61
C GLU A 195 -26.62 5.94 15.44
N TYR A 196 -27.17 6.11 14.23
CA TYR A 196 -26.35 6.28 13.03
C TYR A 196 -25.62 7.62 13.05
N LEU A 197 -24.42 7.64 12.48
CA LEU A 197 -23.69 8.88 12.23
C LEU A 197 -24.54 9.84 11.38
N PRO A 198 -24.68 11.11 11.79
CA PRO A 198 -25.43 12.10 11.02
C PRO A 198 -24.86 12.29 9.61
N LYS A 199 -25.74 12.39 8.62
CA LYS A 199 -25.33 12.52 7.20
C LYS A 199 -24.45 13.73 6.90
N TYR A 200 -24.51 14.79 7.68
CA TYR A 200 -23.65 15.96 7.50
C TYR A 200 -22.19 15.72 7.92
N MET A 201 -21.93 14.66 8.70
CA MET A 201 -20.60 14.32 9.20
C MET A 201 -19.77 13.54 8.20
N TYR A 202 -20.32 13.08 7.08
CA TYR A 202 -19.57 12.28 6.13
C TYR A 202 -20.05 12.39 4.67
N GLU A 203 -19.13 12.09 3.75
CA GLU A 203 -19.41 11.89 2.34
C GLU A 203 -19.12 10.41 1.97
N GLU A 204 -19.91 9.86 1.03
CA GLU A 204 -19.78 8.49 0.56
C GLU A 204 -19.16 8.43 -0.84
N ILE A 205 -18.15 7.61 -1.01
CA ILE A 205 -17.51 7.32 -2.29
C ILE A 205 -17.78 5.86 -2.65
N ILE A 206 -18.45 5.62 -3.78
CA ILE A 206 -18.72 4.27 -4.27
C ILE A 206 -17.52 3.79 -5.08
N ILE A 207 -16.99 2.62 -4.72
CA ILE A 207 -15.94 1.92 -5.45
C ILE A 207 -16.57 0.81 -6.29
N PRO A 208 -16.58 0.91 -7.64
CA PRO A 208 -17.22 -0.10 -8.48
C PRO A 208 -16.55 -1.47 -8.35
N ALA A 209 -17.34 -2.54 -8.30
CA ALA A 209 -16.88 -3.92 -8.25
C ALA A 209 -15.79 -4.22 -9.30
N LYS A 210 -16.03 -3.85 -10.56
CA LYS A 210 -15.10 -4.03 -11.69
C LYS A 210 -13.72 -3.36 -11.52
N SER A 211 -13.61 -2.35 -10.65
CA SER A 211 -12.37 -1.61 -10.44
C SER A 211 -11.50 -2.20 -9.32
N LYS A 212 -12.05 -3.04 -8.46
CA LYS A 212 -11.37 -3.55 -7.25
C LYS A 212 -10.05 -4.24 -7.56
N LYS A 213 -10.02 -5.13 -8.55
CA LYS A 213 -8.79 -5.85 -8.94
C LYS A 213 -7.69 -4.89 -9.40
N THR A 214 -8.02 -3.89 -10.20
CA THR A 214 -7.05 -2.88 -10.66
C THR A 214 -6.55 -2.03 -9.51
N LEU A 215 -7.46 -1.55 -8.66
CA LEU A 215 -7.11 -0.73 -7.50
C LEU A 215 -6.23 -1.49 -6.49
N ARG A 216 -6.50 -2.79 -6.22
CA ARG A 216 -5.61 -3.62 -5.38
C ARG A 216 -4.19 -3.72 -5.94
N LYS A 217 -4.09 -3.95 -7.26
CA LYS A 217 -2.78 -3.99 -7.92
C LYS A 217 -2.05 -2.67 -7.78
N GLU A 218 -2.70 -1.55 -8.06
CA GLU A 218 -2.12 -0.21 -7.96
C GLU A 218 -1.74 0.16 -6.51
N LEU A 219 -2.58 -0.16 -5.51
CA LEU A 219 -2.24 0.06 -4.10
C LEU A 219 -0.97 -0.69 -3.71
N LYS A 220 -0.84 -1.94 -4.14
CA LYS A 220 0.35 -2.76 -3.85
C LYS A 220 1.59 -2.24 -4.57
N GLU A 221 1.50 -1.97 -5.88
CA GLU A 221 2.67 -1.63 -6.71
C GLU A 221 3.16 -0.19 -6.50
N LEU A 222 2.25 0.77 -6.29
CA LEU A 222 2.61 2.18 -6.19
C LEU A 222 2.81 2.65 -4.74
N PHE A 223 2.08 2.05 -3.77
CA PHE A 223 2.05 2.53 -2.39
C PHE A 223 2.47 1.47 -1.36
N GLY A 224 2.73 0.23 -1.78
CA GLY A 224 3.07 -0.86 -0.87
C GLY A 224 1.94 -1.26 0.07
N ILE A 225 0.69 -0.86 -0.23
CA ILE A 225 -0.47 -1.16 0.60
C ILE A 225 -1.08 -2.49 0.15
N HIS A 226 -0.97 -3.50 0.99
CA HIS A 226 -1.47 -4.86 0.79
C HIS A 226 -1.72 -5.54 2.14
N THR A 227 -2.25 -6.75 2.13
CA THR A 227 -2.63 -7.47 3.36
C THR A 227 -1.51 -7.53 4.40
N GLY A 228 -0.28 -7.86 4.01
CA GLY A 228 0.86 -7.93 4.92
C GLY A 228 1.30 -6.59 5.51
N SER A 229 1.05 -5.46 4.82
CA SER A 229 1.35 -4.12 5.35
C SER A 229 0.25 -3.58 6.27
N ILE A 230 -1.00 -3.97 6.03
CA ILE A 230 -2.18 -3.53 6.81
C ILE A 230 -2.38 -4.41 8.06
N TYR A 231 -2.04 -5.69 7.96
CA TYR A 231 -2.13 -6.68 9.03
C TYR A 231 -0.72 -7.22 9.29
N PRO A 232 0.08 -6.55 10.13
CA PRO A 232 1.50 -6.86 10.34
C PRO A 232 1.74 -8.09 11.23
N GLU A 233 0.74 -8.92 11.45
CA GLU A 233 0.86 -10.18 12.12
C GLU A 233 1.76 -11.15 11.32
N ALA A 234 2.55 -11.96 12.02
CA ALA A 234 3.55 -12.83 11.41
C ALA A 234 2.97 -13.75 10.31
N GLU A 235 1.75 -14.24 10.49
CA GLU A 235 1.06 -15.11 9.52
C GLU A 235 0.91 -14.44 8.15
N ASN A 236 0.52 -13.16 8.12
CA ASN A 236 0.33 -12.41 6.88
C ASN A 236 1.66 -12.06 6.20
N LEU A 237 2.70 -11.77 6.99
CA LEU A 237 4.05 -11.55 6.49
C LEU A 237 4.68 -12.82 5.91
N ILE A 238 4.45 -13.97 6.54
CA ILE A 238 4.95 -15.27 6.06
C ILE A 238 4.43 -15.55 4.64
N GLU A 239 3.16 -15.33 4.36
CA GLU A 239 2.60 -15.55 3.03
C GLU A 239 3.22 -14.62 1.96
N GLU A 240 3.44 -13.36 2.28
CA GLU A 240 4.12 -12.44 1.35
C GLU A 240 5.61 -12.79 1.15
N ILE A 241 6.29 -13.21 2.22
CA ILE A 241 7.67 -13.70 2.15
C ILE A 241 7.75 -14.95 1.27
N LYS A 242 6.85 -15.92 1.45
CA LYS A 242 6.78 -17.11 0.60
C LYS A 242 6.60 -16.75 -0.88
N LYS A 243 5.61 -15.89 -1.19
CA LYS A 243 5.36 -15.42 -2.57
C LYS A 243 6.59 -14.73 -3.17
N LYS A 244 7.30 -13.93 -2.38
CA LYS A 244 8.54 -13.27 -2.81
C LYS A 244 9.65 -14.29 -3.04
N SER A 245 9.82 -15.23 -2.10
CA SER A 245 10.88 -16.26 -2.16
C SER A 245 10.72 -17.20 -3.35
N LEU A 246 9.49 -17.47 -3.81
CA LEU A 246 9.23 -18.24 -5.03
C LEU A 246 9.67 -17.52 -6.32
N ARG A 247 9.87 -16.20 -6.25
CA ARG A 247 10.31 -15.37 -7.39
C ARG A 247 11.82 -15.10 -7.38
N ILE A 248 12.45 -15.32 -6.24
CA ILE A 248 13.91 -15.14 -6.08
C ILE A 248 14.57 -16.44 -6.49
N GLU A 249 15.33 -16.40 -7.57
CA GLU A 249 16.17 -17.50 -7.98
C GLU A 249 17.35 -17.63 -7.00
N ASN A 250 17.37 -18.71 -6.22
CA ASN A 250 18.43 -18.99 -5.23
C ASN A 250 19.68 -19.62 -5.90
N ALA A 251 19.96 -19.32 -7.16
CA ALA A 251 21.16 -19.76 -7.81
C ALA A 251 22.38 -19.06 -7.19
N LYS A 252 23.40 -19.82 -6.85
CA LYS A 252 24.73 -19.25 -6.62
C LYS A 252 25.23 -18.79 -7.98
N PHE A 253 25.33 -17.48 -8.17
CA PHE A 253 25.93 -16.94 -9.37
C PHE A 253 27.36 -17.43 -9.49
N ASP A 254 27.63 -18.19 -10.53
CA ASP A 254 28.99 -18.53 -10.95
C ASP A 254 29.48 -17.55 -12.04
N PHE A 255 30.69 -17.71 -12.49
CA PHE A 255 31.26 -16.87 -13.54
C PHE A 255 30.43 -16.86 -14.84
N ASN A 256 29.77 -17.97 -15.18
CA ASN A 256 28.96 -18.04 -16.39
C ASN A 256 27.65 -17.28 -16.26
N ASP A 257 27.02 -17.33 -15.08
CA ASP A 257 25.78 -16.62 -14.79
C ASP A 257 26.03 -15.11 -14.75
N GLU A 258 27.17 -14.69 -14.14
CA GLU A 258 27.59 -13.28 -14.14
C GLU A 258 27.88 -12.79 -15.56
N LEU A 259 28.54 -13.60 -16.39
CA LEU A 259 28.85 -13.25 -17.78
C LEU A 259 27.57 -13.15 -18.62
N LYS A 260 26.61 -14.07 -18.45
CA LYS A 260 25.29 -13.99 -19.10
C LYS A 260 24.52 -12.73 -18.67
N LEU A 261 24.53 -12.39 -17.36
CA LEU A 261 23.90 -11.21 -16.85
C LEU A 261 24.53 -9.95 -17.45
N LEU A 262 25.86 -9.89 -17.52
CA LEU A 262 26.60 -8.81 -18.14
C LEU A 262 26.19 -8.64 -19.61
N MET A 263 26.11 -9.72 -20.39
CA MET A 263 25.68 -9.68 -21.80
C MET A 263 24.21 -9.25 -21.95
N CYS A 264 23.34 -9.66 -21.02
CA CYS A 264 21.95 -9.21 -20.99
C CYS A 264 21.85 -7.70 -20.71
N ASN A 265 22.63 -7.20 -19.76
CA ASN A 265 22.68 -5.76 -19.45
C ASN A 265 23.19 -4.95 -20.64
N LEU A 266 24.28 -5.41 -21.30
CA LEU A 266 24.81 -4.78 -22.52
C LEU A 266 23.72 -4.67 -23.60
N LYS A 267 23.00 -5.75 -23.90
CA LYS A 267 21.91 -5.74 -24.89
C LYS A 267 20.79 -4.77 -24.55
N ASN A 268 20.44 -4.70 -23.27
CA ASN A 268 19.40 -3.77 -22.81
C ASN A 268 19.87 -2.32 -22.90
N GLU A 269 21.12 -2.06 -22.62
CA GLU A 269 21.71 -0.72 -22.68
C GLU A 269 21.83 -0.24 -24.15
N ILE A 270 22.28 -1.14 -25.06
CA ILE A 270 22.27 -0.85 -26.50
C ILE A 270 20.85 -0.49 -26.97
N LYS A 271 19.84 -1.31 -26.63
CA LYS A 271 18.44 -1.01 -26.97
C LYS A 271 17.96 0.32 -26.42
N TYR A 272 18.35 0.66 -25.19
CA TYR A 272 18.01 1.93 -24.58
C TYR A 272 18.58 3.11 -25.38
N TYR A 273 19.90 3.07 -25.67
CA TYR A 273 20.53 4.16 -26.42
C TYR A 273 20.02 4.26 -27.86
N MET A 274 19.86 3.12 -28.55
CA MET A 274 19.29 3.10 -29.91
C MET A 274 17.90 3.74 -29.95
N PHE A 275 17.03 3.36 -29.01
CA PHE A 275 15.69 3.97 -28.90
C PHE A 275 15.78 5.49 -28.71
N HIS A 276 16.62 5.96 -27.79
CA HIS A 276 16.73 7.39 -27.49
C HIS A 276 17.42 8.18 -28.60
N ILE A 277 18.44 7.65 -29.24
CA ILE A 277 19.13 8.28 -30.37
C ILE A 277 18.13 8.55 -31.53
N PHE A 278 17.33 7.55 -31.88
CA PHE A 278 16.35 7.70 -32.97
C PHE A 278 15.09 8.50 -32.58
N SER A 279 14.73 8.49 -31.30
CA SER A 279 13.56 9.24 -30.81
C SER A 279 13.84 10.74 -30.57
N ASN A 280 15.12 11.15 -30.49
CA ASN A 280 15.50 12.52 -30.16
C ASN A 280 16.55 13.07 -31.16
N PRO A 281 16.16 13.40 -32.39
CA PRO A 281 17.09 13.85 -33.42
C PRO A 281 17.93 15.08 -33.04
N ASP A 282 17.37 15.97 -32.23
CA ASP A 282 18.08 17.19 -31.80
C ASP A 282 19.22 16.93 -30.80
N MET A 283 19.18 15.79 -30.12
CA MET A 283 20.15 15.40 -29.08
C MET A 283 21.02 14.20 -29.51
N HIS A 284 20.90 13.72 -30.74
CA HIS A 284 21.53 12.48 -31.15
C HIS A 284 23.06 12.48 -30.93
N ASN A 285 23.77 13.55 -31.22
CA ASN A 285 25.22 13.63 -31.03
C ASN A 285 25.64 13.46 -29.56
N GLU A 286 24.89 14.06 -28.64
CA GLU A 286 25.17 13.89 -27.21
C GLU A 286 24.85 12.48 -26.74
N LEU A 287 23.77 11.89 -27.20
CA LEU A 287 23.37 10.52 -26.90
C LEU A 287 24.35 9.50 -27.46
N ILE A 288 24.87 9.70 -28.68
CA ILE A 288 25.93 8.87 -29.26
C ILE A 288 27.20 8.91 -28.39
N ARG A 289 27.64 10.09 -27.95
CA ARG A 289 28.80 10.21 -27.04
C ARG A 289 28.59 9.50 -25.70
N GLN A 290 27.39 9.59 -25.15
CA GLN A 290 27.05 8.88 -23.91
C GLN A 290 27.03 7.38 -24.14
N PHE A 291 26.52 6.92 -25.25
CA PHE A 291 26.52 5.52 -25.65
C PHE A 291 27.97 4.98 -25.85
N GLU A 292 28.82 5.70 -26.57
CA GLU A 292 30.24 5.36 -26.71
C GLU A 292 30.95 5.24 -25.36
N LYS A 293 30.68 6.20 -24.44
CA LYS A 293 31.26 6.18 -23.11
C LYS A 293 30.81 4.93 -22.31
N SER A 294 29.53 4.55 -22.44
CA SER A 294 29.03 3.32 -21.82
C SER A 294 29.71 2.08 -22.39
N LEU A 295 29.77 1.94 -23.71
CA LEU A 295 30.41 0.81 -24.38
C LEU A 295 31.89 0.68 -24.05
N ARG A 296 32.60 1.80 -23.87
CA ARG A 296 34.02 1.77 -23.40
C ARG A 296 34.13 1.15 -22.01
N GLY A 297 33.15 1.30 -21.14
CA GLY A 297 33.10 0.63 -19.85
C GLY A 297 33.08 -0.90 -20.02
N TYR A 298 32.25 -1.41 -20.90
CA TYR A 298 32.21 -2.85 -21.25
C TYR A 298 33.50 -3.33 -21.91
N GLN A 299 34.01 -2.57 -22.87
CA GLN A 299 35.27 -2.86 -23.54
C GLN A 299 36.43 -3.07 -22.56
N LEU A 300 36.65 -2.10 -21.67
CA LEU A 300 37.67 -2.17 -20.64
C LEU A 300 37.47 -3.36 -19.69
N GLY A 301 36.20 -3.63 -19.31
CA GLY A 301 35.85 -4.79 -18.49
C GLY A 301 36.19 -6.11 -19.15
N PHE A 302 35.92 -6.30 -20.43
CA PHE A 302 36.26 -7.51 -21.19
C PHE A 302 37.78 -7.68 -21.36
N ILE A 303 38.50 -6.58 -21.61
CA ILE A 303 39.98 -6.62 -21.70
C ILE A 303 40.57 -7.08 -20.35
N GLN A 304 40.11 -6.51 -19.24
CA GLN A 304 40.55 -6.91 -17.91
C GLN A 304 40.19 -8.37 -17.57
N LEU A 305 39.01 -8.84 -17.99
CA LEU A 305 38.61 -10.25 -17.82
C LEU A 305 39.51 -11.21 -18.65
N LYS A 306 39.85 -10.83 -19.88
CA LYS A 306 40.76 -11.59 -20.75
C LYS A 306 42.14 -11.71 -20.11
N ASP A 307 42.69 -10.61 -19.59
CA ASP A 307 44.04 -10.56 -19.03
C ASP A 307 44.15 -11.29 -17.67
N ASN A 308 43.10 -11.31 -16.87
CA ASN A 308 43.13 -11.83 -15.52
C ASN A 308 42.76 -13.31 -15.37
N LYS A 309 42.20 -13.97 -16.39
CA LYS A 309 41.76 -15.37 -16.30
C LYS A 309 42.78 -16.34 -16.85
N LYS A 310 43.22 -17.28 -15.96
CA LYS A 310 44.18 -18.36 -16.31
C LYS A 310 43.50 -19.69 -16.68
N ASN A 311 42.19 -19.83 -16.49
CA ASN A 311 41.46 -21.07 -16.76
C ASN A 311 40.98 -21.09 -18.22
N SER A 312 41.34 -22.15 -18.97
CA SER A 312 41.09 -22.27 -20.41
C SER A 312 39.57 -22.26 -20.76
N ASP A 313 38.71 -22.86 -19.92
CA ASP A 313 37.28 -22.92 -20.20
C ASP A 313 36.59 -21.55 -19.96
N CYS A 314 37.06 -20.80 -18.97
CA CYS A 314 36.58 -19.44 -18.78
C CYS A 314 37.04 -18.52 -19.92
N LEU A 315 38.27 -18.66 -20.38
CA LEU A 315 38.81 -17.89 -21.52
C LEU A 315 38.00 -18.11 -22.79
N LYS A 316 37.64 -19.35 -23.13
CA LYS A 316 36.79 -19.64 -24.30
C LYS A 316 35.45 -18.88 -24.23
N LYS A 317 34.83 -18.85 -23.07
CA LYS A 317 33.55 -18.16 -22.88
C LYS A 317 33.70 -16.63 -22.96
N ILE A 318 34.79 -16.08 -22.41
CA ILE A 318 35.13 -14.66 -22.56
C ILE A 318 35.30 -14.31 -24.04
N TYR A 319 36.04 -15.11 -24.81
CA TYR A 319 36.25 -14.87 -26.26
C TYR A 319 34.91 -14.89 -27.02
N ILE A 320 34.01 -15.85 -26.73
CA ILE A 320 32.68 -15.88 -27.34
C ILE A 320 31.90 -14.64 -27.00
N SER A 321 31.94 -14.15 -25.75
CA SER A 321 31.24 -12.93 -25.32
C SER A 321 31.88 -11.67 -25.90
N ILE A 322 33.19 -11.64 -26.12
CA ILE A 322 33.89 -10.55 -26.84
C ILE A 322 33.42 -10.49 -28.28
N GLN A 323 33.32 -11.65 -28.94
CA GLN A 323 32.83 -11.69 -30.31
C GLN A 323 31.38 -11.17 -30.38
N GLU A 324 30.54 -11.65 -29.51
CA GLU A 324 29.12 -11.15 -29.40
C GLU A 324 29.06 -9.66 -29.08
N TYR A 325 29.95 -9.14 -28.23
CA TYR A 325 30.08 -7.71 -27.97
C TYR A 325 30.46 -6.95 -29.25
N ASN A 326 31.47 -7.39 -29.98
CA ASN A 326 31.90 -6.75 -31.23
C ASN A 326 30.78 -6.75 -32.28
N ASP A 327 30.07 -7.87 -32.45
CA ASP A 327 28.92 -7.98 -33.35
C ASP A 327 27.79 -6.99 -32.99
N LEU A 328 27.50 -6.87 -31.72
CA LEU A 328 26.48 -5.92 -31.21
C LEU A 328 26.89 -4.45 -31.41
N VAL A 329 28.19 -4.14 -31.26
CA VAL A 329 28.72 -2.80 -31.54
C VAL A 329 28.64 -2.52 -33.03
N ASP A 330 29.03 -3.47 -33.90
CA ASP A 330 28.93 -3.34 -35.35
C ASP A 330 27.48 -3.06 -35.78
N GLU A 331 26.52 -3.89 -35.34
CA GLU A 331 25.10 -3.74 -35.67
C GLU A 331 24.56 -2.36 -35.25
N ALA A 332 24.86 -1.94 -34.01
CA ALA A 332 24.33 -0.68 -33.47
C ALA A 332 24.92 0.55 -34.24
N PHE A 333 26.23 0.56 -34.46
CA PHE A 333 26.88 1.71 -35.15
C PHE A 333 26.58 1.74 -36.63
N ASP A 334 26.45 0.59 -37.30
CA ASP A 334 26.01 0.53 -38.70
C ASP A 334 24.60 1.08 -38.86
N GLU A 335 23.68 0.74 -37.96
CA GLU A 335 22.31 1.29 -37.98
C GLU A 335 22.30 2.81 -37.74
N ILE A 336 23.08 3.32 -36.77
CA ILE A 336 23.23 4.76 -36.51
C ILE A 336 23.84 5.45 -37.74
N ASN A 337 24.87 4.88 -38.38
CA ASN A 337 25.56 5.45 -39.54
C ASN A 337 24.65 5.51 -40.78
N ILE A 338 23.86 4.49 -41.04
CA ILE A 338 22.81 4.49 -42.09
C ILE A 338 21.87 5.67 -41.94
N TYR A 339 21.52 6.01 -40.70
CA TYR A 339 20.54 7.05 -40.42
C TYR A 339 21.12 8.48 -40.43
N TYR A 340 22.33 8.66 -39.87
CA TYR A 340 22.94 9.99 -39.70
C TYR A 340 24.11 10.27 -40.66
N ASN A 341 24.66 9.26 -41.34
CA ASN A 341 25.72 9.33 -42.36
C ASN A 341 26.90 10.23 -41.93
N ASN A 342 27.57 9.85 -40.82
CA ASN A 342 28.66 10.61 -40.21
C ASN A 342 29.94 9.77 -40.13
N GLU A 343 31.07 10.24 -40.73
CA GLU A 343 32.34 9.56 -40.74
C GLU A 343 32.94 9.32 -39.33
N ASP A 344 32.62 10.17 -38.36
CA ASP A 344 33.05 10.03 -36.97
C ASP A 344 32.49 8.74 -36.32
N ILE A 345 31.29 8.30 -36.76
CA ILE A 345 30.60 7.11 -36.25
C ILE A 345 31.40 5.84 -36.60
N GLU A 346 31.92 5.73 -37.81
CA GLU A 346 32.74 4.60 -38.24
C GLU A 346 34.07 4.52 -37.46
N HIS A 347 34.70 5.69 -37.22
CA HIS A 347 35.89 5.76 -36.40
C HIS A 347 35.62 5.33 -34.95
N SER A 348 34.53 5.78 -34.34
CA SER A 348 34.13 5.37 -33.00
C SER A 348 33.84 3.88 -32.89
N LYS A 349 33.19 3.29 -33.89
CA LYS A 349 32.93 1.85 -33.99
C LYS A 349 34.22 1.05 -33.91
N GLU A 350 35.20 1.39 -34.72
CA GLU A 350 36.50 0.69 -34.74
C GLU A 350 37.28 0.81 -33.42
N LEU A 351 37.20 1.97 -32.74
CA LEU A 351 37.83 2.21 -31.45
C LEU A 351 37.19 1.41 -30.30
N LEU A 352 35.93 0.99 -30.43
CA LEU A 352 35.18 0.25 -29.40
C LEU A 352 35.36 -1.28 -29.52
N LYS A 353 35.85 -1.78 -30.66
CA LYS A 353 36.09 -3.20 -30.84
C LYS A 353 37.22 -3.71 -29.97
N ILE A 354 37.17 -4.97 -29.64
CA ILE A 354 38.19 -5.70 -28.86
C ILE A 354 38.84 -6.73 -29.78
N GLU A 355 40.16 -6.65 -29.89
CA GLU A 355 40.92 -7.66 -30.61
C GLU A 355 40.76 -9.03 -29.92
N VAL A 356 40.35 -10.06 -30.67
CA VAL A 356 40.06 -11.41 -30.19
C VAL A 356 41.30 -12.26 -30.14
#